data_71c3902548fc896e76bf662ed30325f9
#
_entry.id   71c3902548fc896e76bf662ed30325f9
#
_cell.length_a   1.000
_cell.length_b   1.000
_cell.length_c   1.000
_cell.angle_alpha   90.00
_cell.angle_beta   90.00
_cell.angle_gamma   90.00
#
_symmetry.space_group_name_H-M   'P 1'
#
loop_
_entity.id
_entity.type
_entity.pdbx_description
1 polymer ?
#
loop_
_entity_poly.entity_id
_entity_poly.type
_entity_poly.pdbx_seq_one_letter_code
_entity_poly.pdbx_strand_id
1 'polypeptide(L)'
;QLPAGLSYPVLQVSRPDDKEARAFMSYTLNAAATPVFIQRYAEEQIKPRLSSIKGIYRIDVKGATPMEWRLTYNNDQLISLGITVNKLQEAIRQYYNQEFLGTANVQLSKGEKEWIRLALVSEAPENGFDPSKISVSTPDGEVISLAKLIRVTRQEEMPQSYYRINGLNSIYLSIVADESANQLQLAKQVKDEIARMEAVLPAGYEIHTSYDATEYIQTELDKIYV
;
A
#
# COMPACT_ATOMS: atom_id res chain seq x y z
N GLN A 1 -23.79 -18.60 -2.01
CA GLN A 1 -22.89 -18.37 -0.84
C GLN A 1 -21.50 -18.82 -1.24
N LEU A 2 -20.54 -17.90 -1.21
CA LEU A 2 -19.12 -18.23 -1.40
C LEU A 2 -18.59 -18.92 -0.14
N PRO A 3 -17.75 -19.96 -0.27
CA PRO A 3 -17.15 -20.63 0.87
C PRO A 3 -16.37 -19.66 1.75
N ALA A 4 -16.36 -19.88 3.06
CA ALA A 4 -15.58 -19.11 4.01
C ALA A 4 -14.09 -19.22 3.67
N GLY A 5 -13.44 -18.09 3.39
CA GLY A 5 -12.01 -18.02 3.05
C GLY A 5 -11.70 -17.53 1.63
N LEU A 6 -12.72 -17.28 0.80
CA LEU A 6 -12.51 -16.60 -0.46
C LEU A 6 -12.65 -15.07 -0.27
N SER A 7 -11.62 -14.34 -0.67
CA SER A 7 -11.72 -12.88 -0.79
C SER A 7 -12.75 -12.53 -1.86
N TYR A 8 -13.51 -11.47 -1.62
CA TYR A 8 -14.39 -10.94 -2.67
C TYR A 8 -13.58 -10.60 -3.91
N PRO A 9 -14.10 -10.94 -5.13
CA PRO A 9 -13.42 -10.56 -6.35
C PRO A 9 -13.27 -9.04 -6.39
N VAL A 10 -12.03 -8.58 -6.45
CA VAL A 10 -11.75 -7.18 -6.77
C VAL A 10 -12.02 -7.03 -8.26
N LEU A 11 -13.09 -6.33 -8.61
CA LEU A 11 -13.36 -5.93 -9.99
C LEU A 11 -12.34 -4.84 -10.35
N GLN A 12 -11.27 -5.27 -10.97
CA GLN A 12 -10.34 -4.38 -11.64
C GLN A 12 -10.87 -4.18 -13.06
N VAL A 13 -11.49 -3.05 -13.31
CA VAL A 13 -11.89 -2.66 -14.66
C VAL A 13 -10.62 -2.21 -15.38
N SER A 14 -9.95 -3.15 -16.02
CA SER A 14 -8.93 -2.81 -17.04
C SER A 14 -9.68 -2.17 -18.19
N ARG A 15 -9.41 -0.90 -18.49
CA ARG A 15 -9.84 -0.35 -19.78
C ARG A 15 -9.12 -1.13 -20.88
N PRO A 16 -9.74 -1.38 -22.04
CA PRO A 16 -9.12 -2.10 -23.15
C PRO A 16 -7.79 -1.48 -23.62
N ASP A 17 -7.54 -0.22 -23.26
CA ASP A 17 -6.33 0.54 -23.58
C ASP A 17 -5.26 0.51 -22.46
N ASP A 18 -5.48 -0.16 -21.35
CA ASP A 18 -4.42 -0.52 -20.40
C ASP A 18 -3.55 -1.67 -20.99
N LYS A 19 -3.04 -1.47 -22.19
CA LYS A 19 -1.74 -2.05 -22.55
C LYS A 19 -0.83 -1.63 -21.41
N GLU A 20 -0.22 -2.60 -20.73
CA GLU A 20 0.69 -2.39 -19.61
C GLU A 20 1.49 -1.11 -19.84
N ALA A 21 1.07 -0.02 -19.21
CA ALA A 21 1.65 1.28 -19.44
C ALA A 21 3.11 1.19 -18.97
N ARG A 22 4.02 0.99 -19.92
CA ARG A 22 5.44 0.77 -19.64
C ARG A 22 6.01 2.06 -19.07
N ALA A 23 6.84 1.90 -18.04
CA ALA A 23 7.62 3.01 -17.55
C ALA A 23 8.45 3.60 -18.69
N PHE A 24 8.35 4.90 -18.89
CA PHE A 24 9.20 5.61 -19.83
C PHE A 24 10.53 6.03 -19.21
N MET A 25 10.53 6.27 -17.89
CA MET A 25 11.73 6.48 -17.09
C MET A 25 11.57 5.80 -15.74
N SER A 26 12.69 5.37 -15.15
CA SER A 26 12.69 4.91 -13.78
C SER A 26 13.95 5.34 -13.02
N TYR A 27 13.80 5.49 -11.72
CA TYR A 27 14.85 5.88 -10.78
C TYR A 27 14.88 4.96 -9.59
N THR A 28 16.03 4.88 -8.95
CA THR A 28 16.17 4.29 -7.61
C THR A 28 16.54 5.38 -6.62
N LEU A 29 15.89 5.37 -5.47
CA LEU A 29 16.23 6.19 -4.33
C LEU A 29 16.85 5.30 -3.27
N ASN A 30 18.13 5.53 -2.97
CA ASN A 30 18.94 4.72 -2.05
C ASN A 30 19.23 5.50 -0.79
N ALA A 31 19.22 4.83 0.37
CA ALA A 31 19.64 5.43 1.62
C ALA A 31 20.03 4.38 2.67
N ALA A 32 20.80 4.80 3.69
CA ALA A 32 21.07 4.04 4.90
C ALA A 32 19.90 4.17 5.90
N ALA A 33 18.67 4.01 5.41
CA ALA A 33 17.44 4.05 6.18
C ALA A 33 16.61 2.79 5.90
N THR A 34 15.53 2.56 6.67
CA THR A 34 14.69 1.43 6.36
C THR A 34 13.87 1.69 5.08
N PRO A 35 13.52 0.65 4.30
CA PRO A 35 12.78 0.81 3.06
C PRO A 35 11.49 1.62 3.21
N VAL A 36 10.77 1.46 4.33
CA VAL A 36 9.53 2.21 4.61
C VAL A 36 9.79 3.71 4.73
N PHE A 37 10.87 4.13 5.38
CA PHE A 37 11.21 5.54 5.50
C PHE A 37 11.61 6.14 4.15
N ILE A 38 12.37 5.39 3.35
CA ILE A 38 12.77 5.83 2.00
C ILE A 38 11.53 5.96 1.10
N GLN A 39 10.64 4.97 1.14
CA GLN A 39 9.40 5.00 0.35
C GLN A 39 8.50 6.16 0.76
N ARG A 40 8.31 6.37 2.06
CA ARG A 40 7.53 7.51 2.55
C ARG A 40 8.11 8.85 2.08
N TYR A 41 9.42 9.01 2.16
CA TYR A 41 10.08 10.20 1.63
C TYR A 41 9.83 10.37 0.12
N ALA A 42 9.93 9.28 -0.65
CA ALA A 42 9.64 9.31 -2.08
C ALA A 42 8.17 9.69 -2.37
N GLU A 43 7.23 9.15 -1.60
CA GLU A 43 5.80 9.43 -1.77
C GLU A 43 5.41 10.85 -1.35
N GLU A 44 6.00 11.39 -0.29
CA GLU A 44 5.67 12.70 0.26
C GLU A 44 6.44 13.86 -0.39
N GLN A 45 7.69 13.64 -0.81
CA GLN A 45 8.57 14.71 -1.27
C GLN A 45 8.89 14.64 -2.77
N ILE A 46 9.06 13.44 -3.33
CA ILE A 46 9.48 13.28 -4.73
C ILE A 46 8.27 13.16 -5.66
N LYS A 47 7.36 12.24 -5.34
CA LYS A 47 6.19 11.94 -6.17
C LYS A 47 5.32 13.17 -6.47
N PRO A 48 4.97 14.06 -5.52
CA PRO A 48 4.14 15.23 -5.81
C PRO A 48 4.81 16.20 -6.78
N ARG A 49 6.12 16.42 -6.65
CA ARG A 49 6.88 17.32 -7.51
C ARG A 49 6.94 16.80 -8.95
N LEU A 50 7.22 15.51 -9.13
CA LEU A 50 7.22 14.89 -10.45
C LEU A 50 5.81 14.83 -11.05
N SER A 51 4.78 14.53 -10.24
CA SER A 51 3.39 14.47 -10.71
C SER A 51 2.85 15.82 -11.17
N SER A 52 3.48 16.94 -10.78
CA SER A 52 3.11 18.28 -11.25
C SER A 52 3.57 18.56 -12.71
N ILE A 53 4.46 17.74 -13.26
CA ILE A 53 4.97 17.89 -14.62
C ILE A 53 3.90 17.44 -15.61
N LYS A 54 3.48 18.33 -16.49
CA LYS A 54 2.49 18.03 -17.53
C LYS A 54 2.99 16.95 -18.48
N GLY A 55 2.20 15.92 -18.68
CA GLY A 55 2.55 14.76 -19.54
C GLY A 55 2.96 13.54 -18.77
N ILE A 56 3.04 13.60 -17.43
CA ILE A 56 3.14 12.41 -16.58
C ILE A 56 1.74 11.88 -16.30
N TYR A 57 1.51 10.62 -16.64
CA TYR A 57 0.25 9.92 -16.37
C TYR A 57 0.23 9.34 -14.96
N ARG A 58 1.30 8.63 -14.56
CA ARG A 58 1.37 7.94 -13.26
C ARG A 58 2.80 7.80 -12.78
N ILE A 59 2.96 7.83 -11.46
CA ILE A 59 4.22 7.51 -10.78
C ILE A 59 3.94 6.41 -9.77
N ASP A 60 4.64 5.29 -9.93
CA ASP A 60 4.58 4.16 -9.00
C ASP A 60 5.85 4.14 -8.14
N VAL A 61 5.67 4.05 -6.83
CA VAL A 61 6.76 3.92 -5.85
C VAL A 61 6.66 2.56 -5.20
N LYS A 62 7.73 1.75 -5.28
CA LYS A 62 7.73 0.36 -4.81
C LYS A 62 9.06 0.00 -4.16
N GLY A 63 9.04 -0.95 -3.23
CA GLY A 63 10.25 -1.54 -2.65
C GLY A 63 10.25 -1.59 -1.14
N ALA A 64 9.33 -0.88 -0.46
CA ALA A 64 9.19 -1.02 0.98
C ALA A 64 8.47 -2.32 1.37
N THR A 65 8.86 -2.84 2.50
CA THR A 65 8.14 -3.93 3.15
C THR A 65 6.85 -3.38 3.77
N PRO A 66 5.71 -4.10 3.66
CA PRO A 66 4.48 -3.68 4.31
C PRO A 66 4.65 -3.53 5.82
N MET A 67 3.86 -2.65 6.41
CA MET A 67 3.75 -2.57 7.86
C MET A 67 2.78 -3.62 8.37
N GLU A 68 3.16 -4.34 9.41
CA GLU A 68 2.31 -5.30 10.11
C GLU A 68 1.98 -4.86 11.53
N TRP A 69 0.83 -5.29 12.03
CA TRP A 69 0.54 -5.31 13.46
C TRP A 69 0.94 -6.67 14.02
N ARG A 70 2.02 -6.71 14.80
CA ARG A 70 2.45 -7.94 15.47
C ARG A 70 1.79 -8.05 16.83
N LEU A 71 1.02 -9.11 17.00
CA LEU A 71 0.29 -9.45 18.21
C LEU A 71 1.05 -10.56 18.94
N THR A 72 1.66 -10.25 20.09
CA THR A 72 2.37 -11.23 20.91
C THR A 72 1.56 -11.53 22.17
N TYR A 73 1.48 -12.78 22.51
CA TYR A 73 0.76 -13.25 23.71
C TYR A 73 1.65 -14.13 24.57
N ASN A 74 1.32 -14.24 25.86
CA ASN A 74 1.96 -15.18 26.77
C ASN A 74 1.13 -16.47 26.83
N ASN A 75 1.73 -17.59 26.40
CA ASN A 75 1.04 -18.87 26.34
C ASN A 75 0.65 -19.40 27.73
N ASP A 76 1.51 -19.22 28.74
CA ASP A 76 1.23 -19.67 30.11
C ASP A 76 0.05 -18.92 30.72
N GLN A 77 -0.05 -17.62 30.43
CA GLN A 77 -1.19 -16.79 30.83
C GLN A 77 -2.48 -17.27 30.17
N LEU A 78 -2.47 -17.60 28.89
CA LEU A 78 -3.65 -18.12 28.20
C LEU A 78 -4.10 -19.46 28.78
N ILE A 79 -3.16 -20.37 29.04
CA ILE A 79 -3.43 -21.68 29.63
C ILE A 79 -4.06 -21.52 31.02
N SER A 80 -3.51 -20.63 31.87
CA SER A 80 -4.04 -20.39 33.22
C SER A 80 -5.47 -19.84 33.23
N LEU A 81 -5.86 -19.13 32.17
CA LEU A 81 -7.21 -18.57 31.97
C LEU A 81 -8.13 -19.49 31.17
N GLY A 82 -7.66 -20.66 30.73
CA GLY A 82 -8.43 -21.57 29.89
C GLY A 82 -8.77 -21.01 28.51
N ILE A 83 -8.02 -20.02 28.04
CA ILE A 83 -8.23 -19.36 26.76
C ILE A 83 -7.33 -19.98 25.71
N THR A 84 -7.90 -20.39 24.58
CA THR A 84 -7.14 -20.92 23.45
C THR A 84 -6.76 -19.80 22.45
N VAL A 85 -5.69 -20.00 21.71
CA VAL A 85 -5.27 -19.09 20.63
C VAL A 85 -6.38 -18.93 19.57
N ASN A 86 -7.13 -20.00 19.29
CA ASN A 86 -8.27 -19.93 18.38
C ASN A 86 -9.35 -18.98 18.85
N LYS A 87 -9.63 -18.91 20.15
CA LYS A 87 -10.56 -17.92 20.72
C LYS A 87 -10.09 -16.49 20.51
N LEU A 88 -8.77 -16.24 20.68
CA LEU A 88 -8.22 -14.91 20.36
C LEU A 88 -8.39 -14.55 18.89
N GLN A 89 -8.06 -15.49 17.99
CA GLN A 89 -8.20 -15.29 16.54
C GLN A 89 -9.66 -15.03 16.15
N GLU A 90 -10.59 -15.77 16.74
CA GLU A 90 -12.01 -15.62 16.47
C GLU A 90 -12.53 -14.25 16.95
N ALA A 91 -12.16 -13.80 18.14
CA ALA A 91 -12.54 -12.50 18.67
C ALA A 91 -12.02 -11.35 17.78
N ILE A 92 -10.76 -11.44 17.33
CA ILE A 92 -10.18 -10.46 16.41
C ILE A 92 -10.90 -10.49 15.05
N ARG A 93 -11.17 -11.68 14.52
CA ARG A 93 -11.89 -11.84 13.25
C ARG A 93 -13.30 -11.27 13.33
N GLN A 94 -14.04 -11.52 14.41
CA GLN A 94 -15.37 -10.98 14.62
C GLN A 94 -15.37 -9.45 14.69
N TYR A 95 -14.36 -8.86 15.31
CA TYR A 95 -14.22 -7.41 15.38
C TYR A 95 -14.06 -6.73 14.02
N TYR A 96 -13.41 -7.40 13.06
CA TYR A 96 -13.20 -6.88 11.71
C TYR A 96 -14.21 -7.41 10.67
N ASN A 97 -15.10 -8.32 11.06
CA ASN A 97 -16.06 -8.87 10.12
C ASN A 97 -17.08 -7.81 9.70
N GLN A 98 -17.26 -7.74 8.39
CA GLN A 98 -18.42 -7.10 7.77
C GLN A 98 -19.44 -8.20 7.46
N GLU A 99 -20.60 -8.15 8.11
CA GLU A 99 -21.65 -9.12 7.86
C GLU A 99 -22.66 -8.55 6.87
N PHE A 100 -22.81 -9.25 5.75
CA PHE A 100 -23.86 -8.92 4.78
C PHE A 100 -25.20 -9.47 5.28
N LEU A 101 -26.10 -8.57 5.69
CA LEU A 101 -27.42 -8.93 6.24
C LEU A 101 -28.47 -9.26 5.17
N GLY A 102 -28.16 -9.03 3.89
CA GLY A 102 -29.08 -9.28 2.79
C GLY A 102 -29.53 -8.00 2.07
N THR A 103 -30.61 -8.12 1.33
CA THR A 103 -31.27 -7.00 0.65
C THR A 103 -32.65 -6.76 1.24
N ALA A 104 -32.97 -5.50 1.50
CA ALA A 104 -34.30 -5.08 1.93
C ALA A 104 -35.00 -4.31 0.81
N ASN A 105 -36.28 -4.54 0.68
CA ASN A 105 -37.14 -3.75 -0.22
C ASN A 105 -37.71 -2.58 0.60
N VAL A 106 -37.30 -1.37 0.27
CA VAL A 106 -37.75 -0.15 0.95
C VAL A 106 -38.70 0.60 0.04
N GLN A 107 -39.87 0.95 0.59
CA GLN A 107 -40.86 1.76 -0.11
C GLN A 107 -40.56 3.25 0.15
N LEU A 108 -40.17 3.97 -0.88
CA LEU A 108 -39.95 5.41 -0.82
C LEU A 108 -41.27 6.18 -0.78
N SER A 109 -41.26 7.40 -0.29
CA SER A 109 -42.44 8.27 -0.08
C SER A 109 -43.28 8.54 -1.35
N LYS A 110 -42.77 8.19 -2.52
CA LYS A 110 -43.48 8.30 -3.81
C LYS A 110 -44.05 6.98 -4.33
N GLY A 111 -44.07 5.91 -3.52
CA GLY A 111 -44.62 4.60 -3.94
C GLY A 111 -43.64 3.74 -4.74
N GLU A 112 -42.47 4.22 -5.05
CA GLU A 112 -41.41 3.45 -5.70
C GLU A 112 -40.76 2.49 -4.70
N LYS A 113 -40.45 1.27 -5.15
CA LYS A 113 -39.77 0.25 -4.36
C LYS A 113 -38.32 0.17 -4.82
N GLU A 114 -37.40 0.31 -3.86
CA GLU A 114 -35.99 0.20 -4.12
C GLU A 114 -35.36 -0.94 -3.30
N TRP A 115 -34.47 -1.71 -3.91
CA TRP A 115 -33.70 -2.76 -3.24
C TRP A 115 -32.41 -2.18 -2.67
N ILE A 116 -32.32 -2.16 -1.34
CA ILE A 116 -31.16 -1.66 -0.62
C ILE A 116 -30.36 -2.83 -0.05
N ARG A 117 -29.05 -2.82 -0.23
CA ARG A 117 -28.15 -3.76 0.43
C ARG A 117 -27.91 -3.32 1.87
N LEU A 118 -28.13 -4.25 2.79
CA LEU A 118 -27.82 -4.03 4.21
C LEU A 118 -26.53 -4.76 4.54
N ALA A 119 -25.57 -4.04 5.08
CA ALA A 119 -24.33 -4.59 5.62
C ALA A 119 -24.12 -4.07 7.03
N LEU A 120 -23.84 -4.96 7.96
CA LEU A 120 -23.35 -4.63 9.27
C LEU A 120 -21.83 -4.49 9.18
N VAL A 121 -21.32 -3.29 9.41
CA VAL A 121 -19.90 -2.98 9.35
C VAL A 121 -19.46 -2.52 10.72
N SER A 122 -18.43 -3.16 11.28
CA SER A 122 -17.77 -2.62 12.47
C SER A 122 -17.01 -1.37 12.07
N GLU A 123 -17.20 -0.28 12.80
CA GLU A 123 -16.34 0.89 12.64
C GLU A 123 -14.92 0.51 13.06
N ALA A 124 -14.09 0.19 12.07
CA ALA A 124 -12.67 0.03 12.31
C ALA A 124 -12.11 1.39 12.76
N PRO A 125 -11.32 1.42 13.82
CA PRO A 125 -10.73 2.67 14.28
C PRO A 125 -9.87 3.28 13.16
N GLU A 126 -10.06 4.55 12.84
CA GLU A 126 -9.28 5.30 11.83
C GLU A 126 -7.76 5.20 12.06
N ASN A 127 -7.35 4.94 13.31
CA ASN A 127 -5.97 4.88 13.75
C ASN A 127 -5.40 3.45 13.92
N GLY A 128 -6.05 2.42 13.38
CA GLY A 128 -5.53 1.05 13.39
C GLY A 128 -6.15 0.12 14.44
N PHE A 129 -5.42 -0.91 14.84
CA PHE A 129 -5.87 -1.97 15.74
C PHE A 129 -5.91 -1.52 17.19
N ASP A 130 -7.10 -1.53 17.82
CA ASP A 130 -7.29 -1.23 19.25
C ASP A 130 -7.76 -2.48 20.01
N PRO A 131 -6.86 -3.19 20.70
CA PRO A 131 -7.21 -4.39 21.43
C PRO A 131 -8.11 -4.15 22.66
N SER A 132 -8.25 -2.91 23.14
CA SER A 132 -9.08 -2.58 24.28
C SER A 132 -10.58 -2.73 23.97
N LYS A 133 -10.96 -2.61 22.72
CA LYS A 133 -12.33 -2.75 22.22
C LYS A 133 -12.76 -4.20 21.98
N ILE A 134 -11.82 -5.14 22.07
CA ILE A 134 -12.07 -6.55 21.85
C ILE A 134 -12.08 -7.29 23.17
N SER A 135 -13.07 -8.12 23.37
CA SER A 135 -13.21 -8.93 24.59
C SER A 135 -13.21 -10.41 24.28
N VAL A 136 -12.63 -11.19 25.19
CA VAL A 136 -12.58 -12.66 25.11
C VAL A 136 -13.18 -13.22 26.39
N SER A 137 -14.06 -14.22 26.30
CA SER A 137 -14.65 -14.88 27.44
C SER A 137 -13.82 -16.09 27.85
N THR A 138 -13.56 -16.23 29.16
CA THR A 138 -13.01 -17.48 29.74
C THR A 138 -14.07 -18.59 29.73
N PRO A 139 -13.69 -19.85 29.96
CA PRO A 139 -14.65 -20.94 30.14
C PRO A 139 -15.62 -20.72 31.31
N ASP A 140 -15.18 -20.01 32.35
CA ASP A 140 -15.98 -19.69 33.54
C ASP A 140 -16.93 -18.49 33.34
N GLY A 141 -16.92 -17.90 32.13
CA GLY A 141 -17.80 -16.79 31.77
C GLY A 141 -17.24 -15.40 32.11
N GLU A 142 -16.03 -15.29 32.63
CA GLU A 142 -15.39 -13.99 32.86
C GLU A 142 -15.03 -13.36 31.49
N VAL A 143 -15.27 -12.06 31.35
CA VAL A 143 -14.95 -11.28 30.14
C VAL A 143 -13.66 -10.50 30.33
N ILE A 144 -12.64 -10.80 29.55
CA ILE A 144 -11.32 -10.18 29.65
C ILE A 144 -11.06 -9.37 28.37
N SER A 145 -10.59 -8.12 28.53
CA SER A 145 -10.16 -7.32 27.37
C SER A 145 -8.91 -7.93 26.74
N LEU A 146 -8.90 -7.98 25.40
CA LEU A 146 -7.77 -8.50 24.61
C LEU A 146 -6.47 -7.72 24.90
N ALA A 147 -6.55 -6.44 25.25
CA ALA A 147 -5.41 -5.63 25.64
C ALA A 147 -4.63 -6.16 26.86
N LYS A 148 -5.29 -6.95 27.71
CA LYS A 148 -4.63 -7.61 28.85
C LYS A 148 -3.93 -8.91 28.50
N LEU A 149 -4.28 -9.50 27.35
CA LEU A 149 -3.81 -10.81 26.90
C LEU A 149 -2.71 -10.72 25.86
N ILE A 150 -2.65 -9.61 25.10
CA ILE A 150 -1.70 -9.44 24.01
C ILE A 150 -0.94 -8.13 24.14
N ARG A 151 0.27 -8.12 23.58
CA ARG A 151 1.03 -6.90 23.29
C ARG A 151 0.96 -6.64 21.80
N VAL A 152 0.63 -5.41 21.42
CA VAL A 152 0.55 -4.97 20.03
C VAL A 152 1.76 -4.10 19.71
N THR A 153 2.48 -4.45 18.68
CA THR A 153 3.58 -3.65 18.12
C THR A 153 3.35 -3.44 16.64
N ARG A 154 3.54 -2.21 16.19
CA ARG A 154 3.54 -1.89 14.76
C ARG A 154 4.98 -1.91 14.28
N GLN A 155 5.28 -2.77 13.33
CA GLN A 155 6.61 -2.93 12.78
C GLN A 155 6.56 -3.25 11.29
N GLU A 156 7.71 -3.19 10.63
CA GLU A 156 7.82 -3.72 9.27
C GLU A 156 7.68 -5.24 9.31
N GLU A 157 6.92 -5.79 8.35
CA GLU A 157 6.90 -7.23 8.11
C GLU A 157 8.34 -7.73 7.88
N MET A 158 8.63 -8.97 8.27
CA MET A 158 9.95 -9.55 8.00
C MET A 158 10.14 -9.64 6.48
N PRO A 159 11.11 -8.92 5.90
CA PRO A 159 11.25 -8.87 4.46
C PRO A 159 11.64 -10.25 3.92
N GLN A 160 10.91 -10.71 2.92
CA GLN A 160 11.23 -11.95 2.20
C GLN A 160 12.38 -11.75 1.20
N SER A 161 12.61 -10.51 0.78
CA SER A 161 13.70 -10.12 -0.10
C SER A 161 14.16 -8.70 0.21
N TYR A 162 15.43 -8.42 -0.05
CA TYR A 162 15.99 -7.07 0.09
C TYR A 162 16.40 -6.56 -1.30
N TYR A 163 15.97 -5.34 -1.62
CA TYR A 163 16.49 -4.63 -2.77
C TYR A 163 17.53 -3.62 -2.28
N ARG A 164 18.80 -3.85 -2.62
CA ARG A 164 19.92 -3.02 -2.18
C ARG A 164 20.83 -2.70 -3.35
N ILE A 165 21.30 -1.47 -3.38
CA ILE A 165 22.31 -1.00 -4.33
C ILE A 165 23.47 -0.45 -3.50
N ASN A 166 24.70 -0.91 -3.75
CA ASN A 166 25.90 -0.53 -3.02
C ASN A 166 25.78 -0.69 -1.49
N GLY A 167 25.02 -1.70 -1.02
CA GLY A 167 24.78 -1.93 0.40
C GLY A 167 23.67 -1.07 1.03
N LEU A 168 23.17 -0.06 0.33
CA LEU A 168 22.05 0.79 0.75
C LEU A 168 20.71 0.16 0.38
N ASN A 169 19.71 0.34 1.23
CA ASN A 169 18.32 -0.01 0.87
C ASN A 169 17.84 0.91 -0.25
N SER A 170 17.09 0.35 -1.20
CA SER A 170 16.67 1.05 -2.39
C SER A 170 15.16 0.94 -2.59
N ILE A 171 14.57 2.03 -3.05
CA ILE A 171 13.18 2.13 -3.48
C ILE A 171 13.16 2.46 -4.97
N TYR A 172 12.25 1.83 -5.69
CA TYR A 172 12.10 2.00 -7.12
C TYR A 172 10.96 2.97 -7.43
N LEU A 173 11.25 3.96 -8.26
CA LEU A 173 10.28 4.91 -8.80
C LEU A 173 10.13 4.64 -10.30
N SER A 174 8.91 4.41 -10.73
CA SER A 174 8.55 4.19 -12.13
C SER A 174 7.67 5.33 -12.60
N ILE A 175 8.05 5.99 -13.68
CA ILE A 175 7.34 7.12 -14.28
C ILE A 175 6.72 6.65 -15.58
N VAL A 176 5.40 6.79 -15.69
CA VAL A 176 4.63 6.48 -16.90
C VAL A 176 4.21 7.78 -17.54
N ALA A 177 4.54 7.97 -18.83
CA ALA A 177 4.13 9.11 -19.60
C ALA A 177 2.70 8.97 -20.12
N ASP A 178 2.02 10.11 -20.30
CA ASP A 178 0.79 10.17 -21.09
C ASP A 178 1.10 9.80 -22.56
N GLU A 179 0.19 9.07 -23.21
CA GLU A 179 0.38 8.63 -24.59
C GLU A 179 0.56 9.80 -25.58
N SER A 180 -0.05 10.93 -25.29
CA SER A 180 0.02 12.16 -26.09
C SER A 180 1.27 13.01 -25.81
N ALA A 181 2.06 12.68 -24.80
CA ALA A 181 3.21 13.46 -24.37
C ALA A 181 4.39 13.35 -25.34
N ASN A 182 5.06 14.48 -25.58
CA ASN A 182 6.37 14.46 -26.23
C ASN A 182 7.42 13.90 -25.26
N GLN A 183 7.78 12.66 -25.44
CA GLN A 183 8.66 11.93 -24.51
C GLN A 183 10.04 12.58 -24.35
N LEU A 184 10.65 13.13 -25.41
CA LEU A 184 11.96 13.78 -25.32
C LEU A 184 11.90 15.07 -24.47
N GLN A 185 10.88 15.88 -24.69
CA GLN A 185 10.67 17.10 -23.90
C GLN A 185 10.32 16.76 -22.44
N LEU A 186 9.48 15.75 -22.24
CA LEU A 186 9.09 15.30 -20.92
C LEU A 186 10.29 14.72 -20.14
N ALA A 187 11.12 13.91 -20.79
CA ALA A 187 12.35 13.38 -20.18
C ALA A 187 13.28 14.49 -19.71
N LYS A 188 13.45 15.53 -20.54
CA LYS A 188 14.25 16.71 -20.12
C LYS A 188 13.68 17.35 -18.87
N GLN A 189 12.37 17.59 -18.83
CA GLN A 189 11.73 18.21 -17.66
C GLN A 189 11.86 17.34 -16.40
N VAL A 190 11.72 16.00 -16.55
CA VAL A 190 11.90 15.05 -15.43
C VAL A 190 13.35 15.09 -14.95
N LYS A 191 14.34 15.00 -15.86
CA LYS A 191 15.77 15.08 -15.51
C LYS A 191 16.13 16.38 -14.80
N ASP A 192 15.62 17.51 -15.29
CA ASP A 192 15.85 18.82 -14.70
C ASP A 192 15.23 18.90 -13.29
N GLU A 193 14.05 18.30 -13.06
CA GLU A 193 13.43 18.28 -11.74
C GLU A 193 14.15 17.31 -10.79
N ILE A 194 14.56 16.14 -11.27
CA ILE A 194 15.39 15.21 -10.48
C ILE A 194 16.70 15.89 -10.05
N ALA A 195 17.40 16.57 -10.93
CA ALA A 195 18.63 17.31 -10.59
C ALA A 195 18.40 18.39 -9.51
N ARG A 196 17.26 19.10 -9.57
CA ARG A 196 16.88 20.06 -8.51
C ARG A 196 16.59 19.37 -7.19
N MET A 197 15.96 18.20 -7.22
CA MET A 197 15.68 17.43 -6.02
C MET A 197 16.95 16.84 -5.42
N GLU A 198 17.86 16.34 -6.25
CA GLU A 198 19.16 15.80 -5.81
C GLU A 198 19.96 16.81 -4.99
N ALA A 199 19.93 18.09 -5.37
CA ALA A 199 20.59 19.17 -4.63
C ALA A 199 20.03 19.43 -3.22
N VAL A 200 18.81 18.95 -2.92
CA VAL A 200 18.12 19.14 -1.64
C VAL A 200 17.78 17.86 -0.91
N LEU A 201 18.30 16.71 -1.40
CA LEU A 201 18.13 15.43 -0.72
C LEU A 201 18.72 15.46 0.68
N PRO A 202 18.13 14.76 1.65
CA PRO A 202 18.74 14.57 2.95
C PRO A 202 20.11 13.89 2.84
N ALA A 203 21.00 14.18 3.77
CA ALA A 203 22.32 13.56 3.81
C ALA A 203 22.21 12.02 3.81
N GLY A 204 22.96 11.36 2.93
CA GLY A 204 22.95 9.91 2.79
C GLY A 204 21.84 9.35 1.91
N TYR A 205 21.05 10.20 1.26
CA TYR A 205 20.13 9.81 0.21
C TYR A 205 20.78 10.03 -1.16
N GLU A 206 20.58 9.09 -2.06
CA GLU A 206 21.08 9.13 -3.43
C GLU A 206 19.97 8.74 -4.39
N ILE A 207 19.84 9.46 -5.51
CA ILE A 207 18.92 9.12 -6.58
C ILE A 207 19.69 8.77 -7.85
N HIS A 208 19.33 7.66 -8.47
CA HIS A 208 20.01 7.19 -9.69
C HIS A 208 19.00 6.83 -10.76
N THR A 209 19.33 7.16 -12.01
CA THR A 209 18.55 6.70 -13.17
C THR A 209 18.73 5.19 -13.33
N SER A 210 17.64 4.44 -13.35
CA SER A 210 17.61 3.00 -13.63
C SER A 210 17.28 2.68 -15.07
N TYR A 211 16.40 3.49 -15.67
CA TYR A 211 15.95 3.31 -17.03
C TYR A 211 15.51 4.65 -17.64
N ASP A 212 15.85 4.86 -18.90
CA ASP A 212 15.45 6.01 -19.71
C ASP A 212 15.16 5.55 -21.14
N ALA A 213 13.89 5.52 -21.52
CA ALA A 213 13.47 5.15 -22.88
C ALA A 213 13.97 6.12 -23.96
N THR A 214 14.29 7.36 -23.56
CA THR A 214 14.70 8.41 -24.51
C THR A 214 16.15 8.30 -24.96
N GLU A 215 17.00 7.58 -24.23
CA GLU A 215 18.40 7.33 -24.64
C GLU A 215 18.47 6.57 -25.97
N TYR A 216 17.59 5.58 -26.15
CA TYR A 216 17.50 4.85 -27.40
C TYR A 216 17.00 5.75 -28.54
N ILE A 217 15.95 6.54 -28.27
CA ILE A 217 15.37 7.46 -29.26
C ILE A 217 16.42 8.50 -29.70
N GLN A 218 17.16 9.07 -28.76
CA GLN A 218 18.21 10.04 -29.03
C GLN A 218 19.32 9.41 -29.92
N THR A 219 19.78 8.22 -29.57
CA THR A 219 20.80 7.48 -30.31
C THR A 219 20.38 7.19 -31.75
N GLU A 220 19.11 6.83 -31.97
CA GLU A 220 18.60 6.58 -33.31
C GLU A 220 18.43 7.87 -34.13
N LEU A 221 18.00 8.97 -33.48
CA LEU A 221 17.94 10.28 -34.16
C LEU A 221 19.32 10.78 -34.55
N ASP A 222 20.32 10.64 -33.69
CA ASP A 222 21.69 11.06 -33.97
C ASP A 222 22.29 10.30 -35.19
N LYS A 223 21.90 9.03 -35.40
CA LYS A 223 22.29 8.26 -36.57
C LYS A 223 21.66 8.74 -37.88
N ILE A 224 20.49 9.38 -37.80
CA ILE A 224 19.77 9.87 -38.98
C ILE A 224 20.31 11.23 -39.42
N TYR A 225 20.84 12.03 -38.49
CA TYR A 225 21.35 13.37 -38.79
C TYR A 225 22.88 13.43 -39.04
N VAL A 226 23.54 12.29 -39.10
CA VAL A 226 24.93 12.15 -39.61
C VAL A 226 24.90 11.71 -41.06
#